data_81815a0ed3b71a7aafa88ff2138447fc
#
_entry.id   81815a0ed3b71a7aafa88ff2138447fc
#
_cell.length_a   1.000
_cell.length_b   1.000
_cell.length_c   1.000
_cell.angle_alpha   90.00
_cell.angle_beta   90.00
_cell.angle_gamma   90.00
#
_symmetry.space_group_name_H-M   'P 1'
#
loop_
_entity.id
_entity.type
_entity.pdbx_description
1 polymer ?
#
loop_
_entity_poly.entity_id
_entity_poly.type
_entity_poly.pdbx_seq_one_letter_code
_entity_poly.pdbx_strand_id
1 'polypeptide(L)'
;MSQRHEDKESKDYFPTPPWATRALFEKVLKKYWRIPDKFTGRYGHINCLEPACGAGHMTKVLKEYFDTVISADIDDYGQDRIADFLKTAEKQKYHYIVTNPPFNLAEKFVLKALKQAKYCVAIFARTQFLESVGRYERLFKETHPDFVAQFTERVPILKGKLSATASTATSYAWFVWKGFEEDERSFGTDLVWIPPCRSQLEKEGDYAESLGASYPKSTSHASQRDLFPKN
;
A
#
# COMPACT_ATOMS: atom_id res chain seq x y z
N MET A 1 -21.03 -12.95 -18.53
CA MET A 1 -20.07 -12.46 -17.52
C MET A 1 -19.05 -13.55 -17.29
N SER A 2 -17.81 -13.35 -17.72
CA SER A 2 -16.75 -14.35 -17.57
C SER A 2 -16.24 -14.31 -16.14
N GLN A 3 -16.53 -15.33 -15.34
CA GLN A 3 -15.83 -15.59 -14.09
C GLN A 3 -14.38 -15.95 -14.45
N ARG A 4 -13.43 -15.05 -14.18
CA ARG A 4 -12.01 -15.40 -14.19
C ARG A 4 -11.77 -16.35 -13.03
N HIS A 5 -11.56 -17.63 -13.31
CA HIS A 5 -10.90 -18.52 -12.38
C HIS A 5 -9.45 -18.04 -12.22
N GLU A 6 -9.19 -17.28 -11.18
CA GLU A 6 -7.82 -17.02 -10.76
C GLU A 6 -7.32 -18.27 -10.02
N ASP A 7 -6.17 -18.79 -10.44
CA ASP A 7 -5.48 -19.83 -9.69
C ASP A 7 -5.29 -19.39 -8.25
N LYS A 8 -5.75 -20.20 -7.29
CA LYS A 8 -5.66 -19.91 -5.85
C LYS A 8 -4.22 -19.74 -5.34
N GLU A 9 -3.23 -20.14 -6.14
CA GLU A 9 -1.79 -20.01 -5.85
C GLU A 9 -1.14 -18.77 -6.46
N SER A 10 -1.85 -17.96 -7.24
CA SER A 10 -1.27 -16.79 -7.84
C SER A 10 -1.14 -15.68 -6.80
N LYS A 11 0.11 -15.26 -6.52
CA LYS A 11 0.41 -14.13 -5.63
C LYS A 11 -0.39 -12.90 -6.06
N ASP A 12 -1.01 -12.23 -5.09
CA ASP A 12 -1.82 -11.01 -5.28
C ASP A 12 -0.92 -9.78 -5.43
N TYR A 13 0.00 -9.84 -6.42
CA TYR A 13 0.96 -8.79 -6.71
C TYR A 13 0.44 -7.87 -7.81
N PHE A 14 0.09 -6.65 -7.42
CA PHE A 14 -0.43 -5.59 -8.27
C PHE A 14 0.34 -4.29 -8.04
N PRO A 15 1.47 -4.06 -8.74
CA PRO A 15 2.31 -2.90 -8.49
C PRO A 15 1.58 -1.59 -8.76
N THR A 16 1.71 -0.65 -7.83
CA THR A 16 1.12 0.69 -7.93
C THR A 16 2.00 1.57 -8.83
N PRO A 17 1.45 2.22 -9.85
CA PRO A 17 2.22 3.17 -10.65
C PRO A 17 2.78 4.30 -9.78
N PRO A 18 4.06 4.69 -9.97
CA PRO A 18 4.72 5.71 -9.15
C PRO A 18 3.96 7.03 -9.05
N TRP A 19 3.38 7.51 -10.16
CA TRP A 19 2.59 8.73 -10.15
C TRP A 19 1.36 8.67 -9.24
N ALA A 20 0.74 7.47 -9.09
CA ALA A 20 -0.40 7.30 -8.18
C ALA A 20 0.00 7.39 -6.70
N THR A 21 1.24 6.97 -6.37
CA THR A 21 1.81 7.18 -5.04
C THR A 21 2.14 8.66 -4.81
N ARG A 22 2.75 9.35 -5.78
CA ARG A 22 2.99 10.80 -5.68
C ARG A 22 1.69 11.59 -5.52
N ALA A 23 0.60 11.14 -6.16
CA ALA A 23 -0.71 11.78 -6.03
C ALA A 23 -1.24 11.81 -4.59
N LEU A 24 -0.94 10.79 -3.76
CA LEU A 24 -1.25 10.82 -2.34
C LEU A 24 -0.63 12.06 -1.68
N PHE A 25 0.65 12.31 -1.90
CA PHE A 25 1.36 13.42 -1.27
C PHE A 25 0.95 14.77 -1.89
N GLU A 26 1.03 14.89 -3.20
CA GLU A 26 0.86 16.18 -3.90
C GLU A 26 -0.59 16.66 -3.97
N LYS A 27 -1.55 15.75 -4.05
CA LYS A 27 -2.97 16.11 -4.26
C LYS A 27 -3.85 15.88 -3.04
N VAL A 28 -3.39 15.09 -2.05
CA VAL A 28 -4.17 14.77 -0.85
C VAL A 28 -3.50 15.34 0.39
N LEU A 29 -2.36 14.79 0.82
CA LEU A 29 -1.78 15.12 2.10
C LEU A 29 -1.34 16.59 2.20
N LYS A 30 -0.68 17.13 1.19
CA LYS A 30 -0.29 18.56 1.15
C LYS A 30 -1.49 19.50 1.17
N LYS A 31 -2.55 19.13 0.44
CA LYS A 31 -3.73 19.97 0.27
C LYS A 31 -4.67 19.94 1.47
N TYR A 32 -4.99 18.76 1.96
CA TYR A 32 -6.04 18.57 2.96
C TYR A 32 -5.50 18.37 4.39
N TRP A 33 -4.23 17.98 4.52
CA TRP A 33 -3.60 17.82 5.83
C TRP A 33 -2.43 18.80 6.08
N ARG A 34 -2.12 19.67 5.12
CA ARG A 34 -1.08 20.70 5.22
C ARG A 34 0.30 20.16 5.62
N ILE A 35 0.61 18.96 5.15
CA ILE A 35 1.90 18.33 5.42
C ILE A 35 3.00 19.06 4.64
N PRO A 36 4.17 19.33 5.22
CA PRO A 36 5.30 19.97 4.54
C PRO A 36 5.79 19.20 3.32
N ASP A 37 6.44 19.88 2.37
CA ASP A 37 6.96 19.27 1.14
C ASP A 37 7.96 18.14 1.38
N LYS A 38 8.69 18.21 2.49
CA LYS A 38 9.55 17.15 2.98
C LYS A 38 9.32 16.95 4.47
N PHE A 39 9.17 15.70 4.87
CA PHE A 39 9.08 15.33 6.28
C PHE A 39 10.45 15.40 6.94
N THR A 40 11.05 16.59 6.96
CA THR A 40 12.41 16.80 7.47
C THR A 40 12.43 17.79 8.64
N GLY A 41 13.25 17.49 9.61
CA GLY A 41 13.90 18.46 10.48
C GLY A 41 13.12 19.08 11.63
N ARG A 42 11.83 19.34 11.56
CA ARG A 42 11.09 19.98 12.67
C ARG A 42 10.57 18.98 13.70
N TYR A 43 10.44 17.72 13.32
CA TYR A 43 9.89 16.64 14.13
C TYR A 43 10.87 15.47 14.36
N GLY A 44 12.16 15.64 14.06
CA GLY A 44 13.15 14.57 14.14
C GLY A 44 13.12 13.63 12.91
N HIS A 45 13.72 12.46 13.04
CA HIS A 45 13.76 11.46 11.97
C HIS A 45 12.37 10.82 11.78
N ILE A 46 11.66 11.24 10.74
CA ILE A 46 10.35 10.67 10.38
C ILE A 46 10.57 9.47 9.47
N ASN A 47 10.08 8.32 9.89
CA ASN A 47 10.16 7.09 9.11
C ASN A 47 8.81 6.67 8.52
N CYS A 48 8.89 5.99 7.38
CA CYS A 48 7.75 5.37 6.72
C CYS A 48 8.00 3.88 6.55
N LEU A 49 6.99 3.06 6.82
CA LEU A 49 7.00 1.63 6.50
C LEU A 49 6.12 1.37 5.27
N GLU A 50 6.64 0.59 4.33
CA GLU A 50 5.88 -0.08 3.29
C GLU A 50 5.90 -1.58 3.54
N PRO A 51 4.85 -2.17 4.14
CA PRO A 51 4.85 -3.55 4.61
C PRO A 51 4.47 -4.62 3.58
N ALA A 52 4.20 -4.23 2.33
CA ALA A 52 3.92 -5.10 1.18
C ALA A 52 4.50 -4.48 -0.08
N CYS A 53 5.83 -4.32 -0.10
CA CYS A 53 6.50 -3.47 -1.08
C CYS A 53 6.64 -4.11 -2.47
N GLY A 54 6.54 -5.45 -2.57
CA GLY A 54 6.87 -6.15 -3.80
C GLY A 54 8.22 -5.69 -4.36
N ALA A 55 8.29 -5.42 -5.66
CA ALA A 55 9.51 -4.93 -6.31
C ALA A 55 9.88 -3.47 -5.97
N GLY A 56 9.21 -2.83 -4.99
CA GLY A 56 9.61 -1.53 -4.45
C GLY A 56 9.23 -0.31 -5.27
N HIS A 57 8.25 -0.42 -6.18
CA HIS A 57 7.80 0.73 -6.99
C HIS A 57 7.25 1.87 -6.11
N MET A 58 6.48 1.55 -5.08
CA MET A 58 6.00 2.53 -4.11
C MET A 58 7.14 2.99 -3.20
N THR A 59 7.98 2.08 -2.68
CA THR A 59 9.17 2.41 -1.87
C THR A 59 10.05 3.46 -2.53
N LYS A 60 10.30 3.34 -3.85
CA LYS A 60 11.09 4.30 -4.62
C LYS A 60 10.48 5.71 -4.53
N VAL A 61 9.17 5.82 -4.63
CA VAL A 61 8.46 7.11 -4.50
C VAL A 61 8.46 7.61 -3.06
N LEU A 62 8.23 6.73 -2.08
CA LEU A 62 8.25 7.13 -0.67
C LEU A 62 9.59 7.76 -0.27
N LYS A 63 10.71 7.29 -0.83
CA LYS A 63 12.04 7.91 -0.65
C LYS A 63 12.17 9.33 -1.20
N GLU A 64 11.24 9.79 -2.03
CA GLU A 64 11.18 11.20 -2.47
C GLU A 64 10.64 12.11 -1.35
N TYR A 65 9.87 11.57 -0.40
CA TYR A 65 9.15 12.32 0.65
C TYR A 65 9.71 12.09 2.05
N PHE A 66 10.30 10.93 2.33
CA PHE A 66 10.79 10.56 3.65
C PHE A 66 12.30 10.34 3.64
N ASP A 67 12.96 10.75 4.73
CA ASP A 67 14.40 10.49 4.91
C ASP A 67 14.68 9.01 5.17
N THR A 68 13.76 8.34 5.86
CA THR A 68 13.87 6.93 6.17
C THR A 68 12.62 6.18 5.71
N VAL A 69 12.79 5.28 4.75
CA VAL A 69 11.76 4.36 4.31
C VAL A 69 12.22 2.94 4.57
N ILE A 70 11.40 2.18 5.25
CA ILE A 70 11.63 0.76 5.51
C ILE A 70 10.69 -0.02 4.62
N SER A 71 11.25 -0.82 3.72
CA SER A 71 10.51 -1.70 2.83
C SER A 71 10.47 -3.12 3.38
N ALA A 72 9.30 -3.72 3.39
CA ALA A 72 9.11 -5.11 3.80
C ALA A 72 8.13 -5.84 2.88
N ASP A 73 8.34 -7.13 2.72
CA ASP A 73 7.41 -8.03 2.04
C ASP A 73 7.58 -9.44 2.61
N ILE A 74 6.58 -10.30 2.41
CA ILE A 74 6.66 -11.70 2.81
C ILE A 74 7.58 -12.50 1.87
N ASP A 75 7.67 -12.07 0.62
CA ASP A 75 8.56 -12.64 -0.39
C ASP A 75 9.83 -11.80 -0.53
N ASP A 76 10.90 -12.43 -1.05
CA ASP A 76 12.17 -11.75 -1.29
C ASP A 76 12.17 -11.05 -2.66
N TYR A 77 12.21 -9.72 -2.63
CA TYR A 77 12.36 -8.83 -3.81
C TYR A 77 13.64 -7.98 -3.70
N GLY A 78 14.54 -8.25 -2.73
CA GLY A 78 15.71 -7.43 -2.43
C GLY A 78 15.41 -6.19 -1.58
N GLN A 79 14.29 -6.18 -0.85
CA GLN A 79 13.88 -5.14 0.09
C GLN A 79 14.64 -5.21 1.42
N ASP A 80 14.43 -4.22 2.30
CA ASP A 80 15.13 -4.13 3.60
C ASP A 80 14.80 -5.29 4.54
N ARG A 81 13.57 -5.83 4.48
CA ARG A 81 13.11 -6.90 5.39
C ARG A 81 12.22 -7.91 4.68
N ILE A 82 12.53 -9.19 4.84
CA ILE A 82 11.62 -10.28 4.49
C ILE A 82 10.80 -10.60 5.75
N ALA A 83 9.51 -10.25 5.74
CA ALA A 83 8.64 -10.42 6.91
C ALA A 83 7.16 -10.48 6.55
N ASP A 84 6.43 -11.40 7.18
CA ASP A 84 4.97 -11.35 7.17
C ASP A 84 4.50 -10.23 8.12
N PHE A 85 4.07 -9.11 7.54
CA PHE A 85 3.61 -7.95 8.33
C PHE A 85 2.57 -8.32 9.37
N LEU A 86 1.64 -9.21 9.03
CA LEU A 86 0.57 -9.61 9.95
C LEU A 86 1.07 -10.39 11.17
N LYS A 87 2.27 -10.98 11.10
CA LYS A 87 2.90 -11.74 12.22
C LYS A 87 3.97 -10.94 12.96
N THR A 88 4.40 -9.78 12.46
CA THR A 88 5.40 -8.96 13.16
C THR A 88 4.90 -8.47 14.52
N ALA A 89 5.82 -8.19 15.46
CA ALA A 89 5.44 -7.67 16.77
C ALA A 89 4.83 -6.27 16.68
N GLU A 90 3.77 -5.99 17.44
CA GLU A 90 3.09 -4.68 17.45
C GLU A 90 3.89 -3.58 18.17
N LYS A 91 4.98 -3.92 18.85
CA LYS A 91 5.80 -2.96 19.62
C LYS A 91 6.56 -1.96 18.71
N GLN A 92 6.80 -2.33 17.45
CA GLN A 92 7.51 -1.46 16.53
C GLN A 92 6.56 -0.36 16.04
N LYS A 93 6.96 0.90 16.24
CA LYS A 93 6.18 2.07 15.85
C LYS A 93 6.81 2.78 14.66
N TYR A 94 5.96 3.18 13.72
CA TYR A 94 6.34 3.96 12.54
C TYR A 94 5.58 5.28 12.54
N HIS A 95 6.16 6.32 11.98
CA HIS A 95 5.45 7.59 11.84
C HIS A 95 4.35 7.47 10.77
N TYR A 96 4.69 6.84 9.66
CA TYR A 96 3.77 6.60 8.53
C TYR A 96 3.80 5.13 8.13
N ILE A 97 2.64 4.61 7.72
CA ILE A 97 2.53 3.32 7.04
C ILE A 97 1.75 3.55 5.76
N VAL A 98 2.42 3.36 4.62
CA VAL A 98 1.84 3.59 3.29
C VAL A 98 2.05 2.34 2.45
N THR A 99 0.98 1.76 1.91
CA THR A 99 1.09 0.49 1.19
C THR A 99 -0.11 0.22 0.26
N ASN A 100 0.11 -0.66 -0.70
CA ASN A 100 -0.90 -1.35 -1.48
C ASN A 100 -0.90 -2.83 -1.05
N PRO A 101 -1.66 -3.21 -0.03
CA PRO A 101 -1.64 -4.56 0.49
C PRO A 101 -2.36 -5.54 -0.45
N PRO A 102 -2.13 -6.88 -0.30
CA PRO A 102 -2.95 -7.87 -0.97
C PRO A 102 -4.44 -7.62 -0.69
N PHE A 103 -5.27 -7.59 -1.75
CA PHE A 103 -6.66 -7.11 -1.66
C PHE A 103 -7.51 -7.90 -0.67
N ASN A 104 -7.29 -9.22 -0.58
CA ASN A 104 -7.97 -10.11 0.36
C ASN A 104 -7.54 -9.92 1.82
N LEU A 105 -6.39 -9.28 2.07
CA LEU A 105 -5.83 -9.03 3.39
C LEU A 105 -5.89 -7.55 3.81
N ALA A 106 -6.38 -6.67 2.93
CA ALA A 106 -6.34 -5.22 3.13
C ALA A 106 -6.93 -4.78 4.50
N GLU A 107 -8.07 -5.34 4.91
CA GLU A 107 -8.67 -5.05 6.23
C GLU A 107 -7.73 -5.38 7.39
N LYS A 108 -7.08 -6.56 7.35
CA LYS A 108 -6.12 -6.97 8.39
C LYS A 108 -4.90 -6.08 8.42
N PHE A 109 -4.42 -5.66 7.24
CA PHE A 109 -3.32 -4.70 7.13
C PHE A 109 -3.68 -3.36 7.76
N VAL A 110 -4.88 -2.82 7.48
CA VAL A 110 -5.37 -1.57 8.09
C VAL A 110 -5.39 -1.69 9.60
N LEU A 111 -6.09 -2.70 10.13
CA LEU A 111 -6.24 -2.90 11.59
C LEU A 111 -4.89 -3.00 12.31
N LYS A 112 -3.91 -3.64 11.68
CA LYS A 112 -2.56 -3.73 12.24
C LYS A 112 -1.78 -2.44 12.07
N ALA A 113 -1.84 -1.80 10.90
CA ALA A 113 -1.16 -0.55 10.64
C ALA A 113 -1.60 0.56 11.60
N LEU A 114 -2.90 0.65 11.89
CA LEU A 114 -3.45 1.61 12.85
C LEU A 114 -2.89 1.45 14.27
N LYS A 115 -2.49 0.26 14.66
CA LYS A 115 -1.82 0.01 15.95
C LYS A 115 -0.35 0.40 15.96
N GLN A 116 0.29 0.50 14.79
CA GLN A 116 1.73 0.72 14.64
C GLN A 116 2.08 2.11 14.11
N ALA A 117 1.19 2.77 13.40
CA ALA A 117 1.42 4.11 12.88
C ALA A 117 1.18 5.17 13.95
N LYS A 118 2.07 6.18 13.98
CA LYS A 118 1.94 7.33 14.88
C LYS A 118 1.08 8.44 14.26
N TYR A 119 1.36 8.78 12.98
CA TYR A 119 0.73 9.93 12.33
C TYR A 119 -0.22 9.57 11.19
N CYS A 120 0.10 8.54 10.40
CA CYS A 120 -0.69 8.25 9.21
C CYS A 120 -0.66 6.79 8.80
N VAL A 121 -1.82 6.28 8.43
CA VAL A 121 -1.97 5.06 7.63
C VAL A 121 -2.60 5.45 6.30
N ALA A 122 -1.96 5.13 5.19
CA ALA A 122 -2.51 5.33 3.85
C ALA A 122 -2.50 4.01 3.07
N ILE A 123 -3.66 3.56 2.68
CA ILE A 123 -3.86 2.30 1.96
C ILE A 123 -4.37 2.59 0.56
N PHE A 124 -3.63 2.10 -0.45
CA PHE A 124 -4.10 2.10 -1.82
C PHE A 124 -4.93 0.83 -2.05
N ALA A 125 -6.18 0.99 -2.45
CA ALA A 125 -7.07 -0.15 -2.66
C ALA A 125 -8.13 0.13 -3.74
N ARG A 126 -8.81 -0.93 -4.20
CA ARG A 126 -10.01 -0.82 -5.04
C ARG A 126 -11.09 -0.07 -4.27
N THR A 127 -11.92 0.75 -4.95
CA THR A 127 -13.04 1.46 -4.30
C THR A 127 -14.07 0.53 -3.66
N GLN A 128 -14.18 -0.71 -4.15
CA GLN A 128 -14.97 -1.77 -3.53
C GLN A 128 -14.53 -2.12 -2.09
N PHE A 129 -13.38 -1.61 -1.64
CA PHE A 129 -12.98 -1.72 -0.23
C PHE A 129 -14.01 -1.07 0.71
N LEU A 130 -14.80 -0.11 0.24
CA LEU A 130 -15.92 0.50 1.01
C LEU A 130 -17.11 -0.45 1.21
N GLU A 131 -17.27 -1.45 0.34
CA GLU A 131 -18.45 -2.31 0.31
C GLU A 131 -18.19 -3.61 1.08
N SER A 132 -18.70 -3.75 2.28
CA SER A 132 -18.78 -5.03 2.99
C SER A 132 -19.44 -4.84 4.35
N VAL A 133 -20.49 -5.58 4.63
CA VAL A 133 -21.13 -5.61 5.95
C VAL A 133 -20.12 -5.99 7.04
N GLY A 134 -19.35 -7.06 6.81
CA GLY A 134 -18.35 -7.51 7.78
C GLY A 134 -17.23 -6.49 8.03
N ARG A 135 -16.80 -5.74 7.00
CA ARG A 135 -15.79 -4.69 7.16
C ARG A 135 -16.37 -3.48 7.87
N TYR A 136 -17.63 -3.13 7.62
CA TYR A 136 -18.31 -2.09 8.38
C TYR A 136 -18.26 -2.40 9.88
N GLU A 137 -18.68 -3.60 10.29
CA GLU A 137 -18.73 -3.98 11.71
C GLU A 137 -17.34 -4.06 12.39
N ARG A 138 -16.31 -4.50 11.65
CA ARG A 138 -14.97 -4.71 12.23
C ARG A 138 -14.02 -3.52 12.12
N LEU A 139 -14.27 -2.61 11.17
CA LEU A 139 -13.36 -1.49 10.89
C LEU A 139 -14.09 -0.16 10.85
N PHE A 140 -15.02 0.04 9.90
CA PHE A 140 -15.52 1.39 9.61
C PHE A 140 -16.43 1.95 10.69
N LYS A 141 -17.14 1.11 11.41
CA LYS A 141 -18.04 1.51 12.50
C LYS A 141 -17.30 2.28 13.60
N GLU A 142 -16.10 1.80 13.97
CA GLU A 142 -15.30 2.39 15.04
C GLU A 142 -14.12 3.23 14.52
N THR A 143 -13.58 2.86 13.34
CA THR A 143 -12.36 3.44 12.80
C THR A 143 -12.47 3.62 11.30
N HIS A 144 -13.33 4.57 10.87
CA HIS A 144 -13.45 4.96 9.46
C HIS A 144 -12.22 5.77 9.01
N PRO A 145 -11.87 5.78 7.71
CA PRO A 145 -10.81 6.64 7.21
C PRO A 145 -11.22 8.12 7.33
N ASP A 146 -10.27 8.99 7.61
CA ASP A 146 -10.47 10.43 7.57
C ASP A 146 -10.72 10.91 6.13
N PHE A 147 -9.98 10.33 5.17
CA PHE A 147 -10.18 10.63 3.76
C PHE A 147 -10.34 9.37 2.92
N VAL A 148 -11.25 9.44 1.96
CA VAL A 148 -11.28 8.58 0.77
C VAL A 148 -10.94 9.45 -0.43
N ALA A 149 -9.71 9.31 -0.94
CA ALA A 149 -9.22 10.12 -2.04
C ALA A 149 -9.36 9.35 -3.36
N GLN A 150 -10.43 9.68 -4.08
CA GLN A 150 -10.84 9.03 -5.32
C GLN A 150 -10.12 9.61 -6.53
N PHE A 151 -9.44 8.76 -7.30
CA PHE A 151 -8.90 9.17 -8.59
C PHE A 151 -10.03 9.43 -9.60
N THR A 152 -9.95 10.55 -10.30
CA THR A 152 -10.88 10.89 -11.40
C THR A 152 -10.38 10.38 -12.75
N GLU A 153 -9.10 10.01 -12.84
CA GLU A 153 -8.53 9.30 -13.97
C GLU A 153 -8.22 7.84 -13.61
N ARG A 154 -8.14 6.97 -14.61
CA ARG A 154 -7.87 5.55 -14.40
C ARG A 154 -6.43 5.31 -13.96
N VAL A 155 -6.24 4.58 -12.87
CA VAL A 155 -4.93 4.10 -12.44
C VAL A 155 -4.71 2.71 -13.05
N PRO A 156 -3.79 2.55 -14.01
CA PRO A 156 -3.58 1.27 -14.69
C PRO A 156 -2.84 0.29 -13.75
N ILE A 157 -3.56 -0.66 -13.21
CA ILE A 157 -3.03 -1.72 -12.36
C ILE A 157 -3.18 -3.05 -13.09
N LEU A 158 -2.06 -3.73 -13.30
CA LEU A 158 -1.99 -5.07 -13.86
C LEU A 158 -1.37 -6.04 -12.87
N LYS A 159 -1.81 -7.28 -12.93
CA LYS A 159 -1.21 -8.35 -12.14
C LYS A 159 0.22 -8.62 -12.63
N GLY A 160 1.15 -8.69 -11.68
CA GLY A 160 2.53 -9.11 -11.90
C GLY A 160 3.43 -8.08 -12.58
N LYS A 161 2.93 -6.97 -13.09
CA LYS A 161 3.78 -5.99 -13.79
C LYS A 161 3.27 -4.57 -13.74
N LEU A 162 4.20 -3.63 -13.77
CA LEU A 162 3.93 -2.22 -13.99
C LEU A 162 3.82 -1.94 -15.50
N SER A 163 2.92 -1.05 -15.90
CA SER A 163 2.73 -0.70 -17.30
C SER A 163 2.34 0.76 -17.47
N ALA A 164 3.04 1.45 -18.37
CA ALA A 164 2.73 2.82 -18.77
C ALA A 164 1.50 2.92 -19.68
N THR A 165 1.14 1.86 -20.40
CA THR A 165 0.11 1.89 -21.45
C THR A 165 -1.14 1.08 -21.11
N ALA A 166 -1.14 0.38 -19.98
CA ALA A 166 -2.29 -0.43 -19.58
C ALA A 166 -3.52 0.41 -19.32
N SER A 167 -4.68 -0.21 -19.48
CA SER A 167 -5.95 0.31 -18.99
C SER A 167 -6.61 -0.69 -18.05
N THR A 168 -7.46 -0.20 -17.16
CA THR A 168 -8.22 -1.02 -16.23
C THR A 168 -9.65 -0.52 -16.11
N ALA A 169 -10.59 -1.43 -15.94
CA ALA A 169 -11.97 -1.09 -15.59
C ALA A 169 -12.15 -0.83 -14.09
N THR A 170 -11.19 -1.28 -13.27
CA THR A 170 -11.25 -1.16 -11.81
C THR A 170 -10.90 0.25 -11.37
N SER A 171 -11.67 0.78 -10.44
CA SER A 171 -11.41 2.07 -9.79
C SER A 171 -10.63 1.88 -8.51
N TYR A 172 -9.70 2.80 -8.26
CA TYR A 172 -8.84 2.80 -7.08
C TYR A 172 -8.93 4.13 -6.35
N ALA A 173 -8.66 4.08 -5.04
CA ALA A 173 -8.59 5.25 -4.17
C ALA A 173 -7.49 5.06 -3.12
N TRP A 174 -7.05 6.16 -2.54
CA TRP A 174 -6.31 6.17 -1.28
C TRP A 174 -7.29 6.26 -0.12
N PHE A 175 -7.14 5.37 0.84
CA PHE A 175 -7.84 5.40 2.13
C PHE A 175 -6.84 5.87 3.17
N VAL A 176 -7.12 6.99 3.83
CA VAL A 176 -6.18 7.65 4.72
C VAL A 176 -6.77 7.80 6.11
N TRP A 177 -6.06 7.32 7.11
CA TRP A 177 -6.34 7.53 8.53
C TRP A 177 -5.25 8.40 9.14
N LYS A 178 -5.65 9.44 9.86
CA LYS A 178 -4.76 10.23 10.70
C LYS A 178 -4.44 9.49 11.98
N GLY A 179 -3.26 9.72 12.54
CA GLY A 179 -2.82 9.07 13.78
C GLY A 179 -3.61 9.54 15.01
N PHE A 180 -3.53 8.72 16.05
CA PHE A 180 -4.34 8.86 17.25
C PHE A 180 -3.90 9.99 18.21
N GLU A 181 -2.79 10.70 17.95
CA GLU A 181 -2.28 11.77 18.82
C GLU A 181 -2.94 13.14 18.55
N GLU A 182 -3.75 13.27 17.51
CA GLU A 182 -4.51 14.50 17.24
C GLU A 182 -5.92 14.32 17.78
N ASP A 183 -6.30 15.13 18.80
CA ASP A 183 -7.63 15.15 19.44
C ASP A 183 -8.80 15.50 18.51
N GLU A 184 -8.51 15.78 17.24
CA GLU A 184 -9.49 16.11 16.21
C GLU A 184 -9.78 14.92 15.29
N ARG A 185 -10.40 13.87 15.82
CA ARG A 185 -11.04 12.90 14.92
C ARG A 185 -12.21 13.59 14.21
N SER A 186 -12.16 13.60 12.89
CA SER A 186 -13.30 13.93 12.05
C SER A 186 -14.51 13.07 12.44
N PHE A 187 -15.69 13.67 12.58
CA PHE A 187 -16.94 12.94 12.84
C PHE A 187 -17.42 12.11 11.64
N GLY A 188 -16.61 11.96 10.62
CA GLY A 188 -16.94 11.25 9.40
C GLY A 188 -15.75 11.10 8.46
N THR A 189 -16.02 10.57 7.28
CA THR A 189 -15.04 10.37 6.21
C THR A 189 -15.23 11.45 5.15
N ASP A 190 -14.17 12.20 4.83
CA ASP A 190 -14.18 13.15 3.74
C ASP A 190 -13.90 12.43 2.41
N LEU A 191 -14.79 12.58 1.44
CA LEU A 191 -14.53 12.21 0.06
C LEU A 191 -13.78 13.34 -0.64
N VAL A 192 -12.53 13.10 -1.02
CA VAL A 192 -11.72 14.07 -1.77
C VAL A 192 -11.41 13.55 -3.17
N TRP A 193 -11.36 14.47 -4.13
CA TRP A 193 -11.08 14.13 -5.51
C TRP A 193 -9.63 14.37 -5.85
N ILE A 194 -8.96 13.35 -6.40
CA ILE A 194 -7.66 13.48 -7.04
C ILE A 194 -7.92 13.83 -8.51
N PRO A 195 -7.63 15.07 -8.94
CA PRO A 195 -7.82 15.47 -10.33
C PRO A 195 -6.88 14.69 -11.26
N PRO A 196 -7.13 14.72 -12.59
CA PRO A 196 -6.17 14.18 -13.54
C PRO A 196 -4.78 14.77 -13.31
N CYS A 197 -3.82 13.93 -12.98
CA CYS A 197 -2.49 14.37 -12.56
C CYS A 197 -1.34 13.48 -13.06
N ARG A 198 -1.64 12.41 -13.77
CA ARG A 198 -0.65 11.48 -14.27
C ARG A 198 0.45 12.19 -15.07
N SER A 199 0.07 13.00 -16.06
CA SER A 199 1.02 13.73 -16.90
C SER A 199 1.92 14.71 -16.14
N GLN A 200 1.49 15.16 -14.95
CA GLN A 200 2.25 16.05 -14.08
C GLN A 200 3.20 15.31 -13.13
N LEU A 201 2.81 14.09 -12.71
CA LEU A 201 3.46 13.35 -11.63
C LEU A 201 4.25 12.14 -12.11
N GLU A 202 4.05 11.73 -13.35
CA GLU A 202 4.84 10.67 -13.99
C GLU A 202 6.24 11.21 -14.31
N LYS A 203 7.26 10.43 -14.00
CA LYS A 203 8.66 10.82 -14.24
C LYS A 203 9.33 9.81 -15.16
N GLU A 204 10.34 10.27 -15.87
CA GLU A 204 11.23 9.39 -16.60
C GLU A 204 11.82 8.32 -15.67
N GLY A 205 11.88 7.08 -16.11
CA GLY A 205 12.37 5.95 -15.32
C GLY A 205 11.38 5.36 -14.30
N ASP A 206 10.13 5.87 -14.23
CA ASP A 206 9.11 5.31 -13.33
C ASP A 206 8.76 3.85 -13.64
N TYR A 207 8.87 3.45 -14.89
CA TYR A 207 8.55 2.10 -15.37
C TYR A 207 9.80 1.24 -15.62
N ALA A 208 10.98 1.75 -15.28
CA ALA A 208 12.18 0.93 -15.22
C ALA A 208 12.09 -0.06 -14.05
N GLU A 209 12.71 -1.23 -14.20
CA GLU A 209 12.74 -2.24 -13.14
C GLU A 209 13.29 -1.65 -11.83
N SER A 210 12.59 -1.88 -10.72
CA SER A 210 12.99 -1.44 -9.40
C SER A 210 13.51 -2.63 -8.59
N LEU A 211 14.51 -2.41 -7.75
CA LEU A 211 15.09 -3.38 -6.81
C LEU A 211 15.49 -4.70 -7.48
N GLY A 212 16.46 -4.72 -8.41
CA GLY A 212 17.11 -5.93 -8.93
C GLY A 212 16.18 -7.10 -9.30
N ALA A 213 15.01 -6.81 -9.85
CA ALA A 213 13.87 -7.70 -9.92
C ALA A 213 14.10 -8.94 -10.80
N SER A 214 14.52 -10.01 -10.15
CA SER A 214 14.02 -11.33 -10.54
C SER A 214 12.73 -11.56 -9.75
N TYR A 215 11.57 -11.58 -10.41
CA TYR A 215 10.32 -12.05 -9.78
C TYR A 215 10.60 -13.41 -9.14
N PRO A 216 10.17 -13.65 -7.88
CA PRO A 216 10.36 -14.95 -7.28
C PRO A 216 9.75 -16.00 -8.21
N LYS A 217 10.60 -16.85 -8.77
CA LYS A 217 10.12 -18.02 -9.54
C LYS A 217 9.25 -18.81 -8.57
N SER A 218 8.05 -19.20 -9.00
CA SER A 218 7.20 -20.09 -8.24
C SER A 218 8.02 -21.32 -7.86
N THR A 219 8.46 -21.40 -6.61
CA THR A 219 9.01 -22.63 -6.08
C THR A 219 7.83 -23.59 -6.00
N SER A 220 7.71 -24.47 -6.98
CA SER A 220 6.94 -25.69 -6.84
C SER A 220 7.44 -26.35 -5.56
N HIS A 221 6.56 -26.46 -4.56
CA HIS A 221 6.85 -27.23 -3.37
C HIS A 221 7.21 -28.65 -3.82
N ALA A 222 8.51 -28.96 -3.80
CA ALA A 222 8.95 -30.32 -3.79
C ALA A 222 8.30 -31.00 -2.58
N SER A 223 7.53 -32.02 -2.86
CA SER A 223 6.86 -32.90 -1.92
C SER A 223 7.81 -33.29 -0.79
N GLN A 224 7.54 -32.84 0.44
CA GLN A 224 8.09 -33.45 1.66
C GLN A 224 7.43 -34.81 1.89
N ARG A 225 7.75 -35.77 1.06
CA ARG A 225 7.54 -37.20 1.31
C ARG A 225 8.85 -37.89 1.01
N ASP A 226 9.73 -37.95 1.97
CA ASP A 226 10.81 -38.97 2.09
C ASP A 226 11.82 -38.54 3.16
N LEU A 227 11.35 -38.46 4.41
CA LEU A 227 12.24 -38.35 5.57
C LEU A 227 11.66 -39.09 6.79
N PHE A 228 11.30 -40.37 6.60
CA PHE A 228 11.28 -41.32 7.73
C PHE A 228 11.63 -42.71 7.19
N PRO A 229 12.73 -43.32 7.64
CA PRO A 229 13.02 -44.71 7.37
C PRO A 229 12.02 -45.57 8.15
N LYS A 230 11.39 -46.52 7.46
CA LYS A 230 10.61 -47.59 8.09
C LYS A 230 11.57 -48.55 8.79
N ASN A 231 11.45 -48.66 10.10
CA ASN A 231 11.78 -49.88 10.86
C ASN A 231 10.49 -50.50 11.31
#